data_1bb84351418469cd7c07e997769540c0
#
_entry.id   1bb84351418469cd7c07e997769540c0
#
_cell.length_a   1.000
_cell.length_b   1.000
_cell.length_c   1.000
_cell.angle_alpha   90.00
_cell.angle_beta   90.00
_cell.angle_gamma   90.00
#
_symmetry.space_group_name_H-M   'P 1'
#
loop_
_entity.id
_entity.type
_entity.pdbx_description
1 polymer ?
#
loop_
_entity_poly.entity_id
_entity_poly.type
_entity_poly.pdbx_seq_one_letter_code
_entity_poly.pdbx_strand_id
1 'polypeptide(L)'
;MANRNMNFILLLTFVCFSQTNAQLIKLWETDEVYKAPESVVYDGNRECLYISNYTEPLDNGMPYGNHNISKADLKGNIIKYDWITNVTTPTGICINNDKLFIVERFGVIEYDLKNEKISNKYLIKTSRFLNDITVDPDDNIYVSVSDSDVIYKISNGRVEEWIRDISIDQTNGILIDNNKLIVAVNSDHFLKYIDITTKEIKKIAYLGPGILDGIKKCGDDYLVSHYEGNLNLVSLSGRVTELLNTRDRKINIADFEFIKNKGLLITPALKNNKLYGYQYKKP
;
A
#
# COMPACT_ATOMS: atom_id res chain seq x y z
N MET A 1 -41.40 69.48 -11.72
CA MET A 1 -41.34 68.00 -11.81
C MET A 1 -39.90 67.57 -11.77
N ALA A 2 -39.43 67.05 -10.63
CA ALA A 2 -38.01 66.67 -10.41
C ALA A 2 -37.92 65.15 -10.51
N ASN A 3 -37.24 64.65 -11.55
CA ASN A 3 -36.91 63.24 -11.75
C ASN A 3 -35.76 62.84 -10.80
N ARG A 4 -36.02 62.01 -9.79
CA ARG A 4 -35.01 61.37 -8.95
C ARG A 4 -34.62 60.05 -9.60
N ASN A 5 -33.44 60.04 -10.23
CA ASN A 5 -32.82 58.78 -10.65
C ASN A 5 -32.24 58.05 -9.40
N MET A 6 -32.80 56.88 -9.09
CA MET A 6 -32.36 56.01 -8.00
C MET A 6 -31.38 54.98 -8.58
N ASN A 7 -30.07 55.21 -8.37
CA ASN A 7 -29.04 54.27 -8.77
C ASN A 7 -29.02 53.11 -7.77
N PHE A 8 -29.42 51.91 -8.24
CA PHE A 8 -29.23 50.68 -7.48
C PHE A 8 -27.79 50.20 -7.68
N ILE A 9 -26.99 50.26 -6.61
CA ILE A 9 -25.69 49.63 -6.55
C ILE A 9 -25.89 48.16 -6.15
N LEU A 10 -25.71 47.27 -7.13
CA LEU A 10 -25.70 45.81 -6.90
C LEU A 10 -24.35 45.41 -6.28
N LEU A 11 -24.35 45.16 -4.98
CA LEU A 11 -23.16 44.64 -4.28
C LEU A 11 -23.05 43.13 -4.56
N LEU A 12 -22.18 42.76 -5.51
CA LEU A 12 -21.81 41.37 -5.75
C LEU A 12 -20.82 40.93 -4.63
N THR A 13 -21.32 40.22 -3.64
CA THR A 13 -20.47 39.50 -2.68
C THR A 13 -19.86 38.28 -3.33
N PHE A 14 -18.57 38.36 -3.67
CA PHE A 14 -17.78 37.21 -4.09
C PHE A 14 -17.56 36.33 -2.83
N VAL A 15 -18.32 35.24 -2.70
CA VAL A 15 -18.01 34.19 -1.72
C VAL A 15 -16.85 33.39 -2.31
N CYS A 16 -15.63 33.69 -1.86
CA CYS A 16 -14.47 32.87 -2.17
C CYS A 16 -14.61 31.53 -1.43
N PHE A 17 -15.08 30.50 -2.10
CA PHE A 17 -14.92 29.13 -1.62
C PHE A 17 -13.44 28.77 -1.72
N SER A 18 -12.70 28.85 -0.63
CA SER A 18 -11.39 28.22 -0.56
C SER A 18 -11.62 26.71 -0.62
N GLN A 19 -11.35 26.11 -1.78
CA GLN A 19 -11.23 24.65 -1.86
C GLN A 19 -10.02 24.26 -1.00
N THR A 20 -10.29 23.72 0.17
CA THR A 20 -9.24 23.07 0.96
C THR A 20 -8.87 21.78 0.24
N ASN A 21 -7.66 21.69 -0.28
CA ASN A 21 -7.15 20.43 -0.85
C ASN A 21 -6.86 19.43 0.27
N ALA A 22 -7.01 18.13 -0.02
CA ALA A 22 -6.56 17.08 0.88
C ALA A 22 -5.08 17.28 1.23
N GLN A 23 -4.72 17.13 2.49
CA GLN A 23 -3.36 17.37 2.97
C GLN A 23 -2.88 16.26 3.90
N LEU A 24 -1.56 16.00 3.85
CA LEU A 24 -0.85 15.16 4.81
C LEU A 24 0.04 16.05 5.69
N ILE A 25 -0.18 15.97 7.01
CA ILE A 25 0.63 16.67 8.01
C ILE A 25 1.46 15.63 8.74
N LYS A 26 2.79 15.77 8.68
CA LYS A 26 3.69 14.87 9.41
C LYS A 26 3.46 15.00 10.91
N LEU A 27 3.21 13.87 11.57
CA LEU A 27 3.03 13.79 13.02
C LEU A 27 4.31 13.35 13.72
N TRP A 28 4.98 12.32 13.19
CA TRP A 28 6.15 11.72 13.78
C TRP A 28 7.00 10.99 12.74
N GLU A 29 8.24 10.72 13.09
CA GLU A 29 9.13 9.75 12.46
C GLU A 29 9.84 8.97 13.55
N THR A 30 10.26 7.75 13.26
CA THR A 30 11.07 6.94 14.16
C THR A 30 12.55 7.24 13.99
N ASP A 31 13.36 6.81 14.94
CA ASP A 31 14.79 6.62 14.69
C ASP A 31 15.01 5.48 13.68
N GLU A 32 16.26 5.26 13.25
CA GLU A 32 16.65 4.20 12.31
C GLU A 32 16.69 2.83 13.01
N VAL A 33 15.52 2.38 13.47
CA VAL A 33 15.37 1.17 14.30
C VAL A 33 14.89 -0.06 13.54
N TYR A 34 14.39 0.15 12.32
CA TYR A 34 13.98 -0.93 11.41
C TYR A 34 15.13 -1.32 10.49
N LYS A 35 14.97 -2.40 9.72
CA LYS A 35 15.94 -2.79 8.68
C LYS A 35 15.22 -3.05 7.37
N ALA A 36 15.33 -2.08 6.46
CA ALA A 36 14.62 -2.07 5.20
C ALA A 36 13.12 -2.40 5.38
N PRO A 37 12.36 -1.59 6.17
CA PRO A 37 10.92 -1.81 6.32
C PRO A 37 10.24 -1.62 4.97
N GLU A 38 9.55 -2.67 4.52
CA GLU A 38 8.97 -2.71 3.18
C GLU A 38 7.46 -2.50 3.21
N SER A 39 6.74 -3.21 4.09
CA SER A 39 5.29 -3.09 4.22
C SER A 39 4.88 -2.91 5.68
N VAL A 40 3.78 -2.20 5.90
CA VAL A 40 3.18 -2.02 7.22
C VAL A 40 1.68 -2.28 7.15
N VAL A 41 1.14 -3.00 8.14
CA VAL A 41 -0.29 -3.26 8.28
C VAL A 41 -0.77 -3.01 9.71
N TYR A 42 -1.98 -2.47 9.85
CA TYR A 42 -2.61 -2.20 11.14
C TYR A 42 -3.54 -3.32 11.57
N ASP A 43 -3.31 -3.86 12.77
CA ASP A 43 -4.23 -4.75 13.45
C ASP A 43 -5.19 -3.96 14.35
N GLY A 44 -6.40 -3.75 13.88
CA GLY A 44 -7.42 -3.00 14.60
C GLY A 44 -7.92 -3.70 15.87
N ASN A 45 -7.81 -5.03 15.97
CA ASN A 45 -8.23 -5.79 17.14
C ASN A 45 -7.20 -5.71 18.27
N ARG A 46 -5.91 -5.59 17.90
CA ARG A 46 -4.78 -5.53 18.86
C ARG A 46 -4.18 -4.15 18.99
N GLU A 47 -4.69 -3.17 18.24
CA GLU A 47 -4.23 -1.77 18.20
C GLU A 47 -2.71 -1.64 18.02
N CYS A 48 -2.14 -2.41 17.11
CA CYS A 48 -0.71 -2.42 16.82
C CYS A 48 -0.43 -2.50 15.31
N LEU A 49 0.82 -2.26 14.96
CA LEU A 49 1.35 -2.39 13.61
C LEU A 49 2.20 -3.64 13.50
N TYR A 50 2.13 -4.30 12.35
CA TYR A 50 3.11 -5.28 11.91
C TYR A 50 3.89 -4.70 10.74
N ILE A 51 5.21 -4.90 10.73
CA ILE A 51 6.12 -4.33 9.74
C ILE A 51 6.99 -5.45 9.21
N SER A 52 6.99 -5.65 7.88
CA SER A 52 7.94 -6.54 7.23
C SER A 52 9.31 -5.85 7.11
N ASN A 53 10.37 -6.50 7.59
CA ASN A 53 11.75 -6.04 7.43
C ASN A 53 12.43 -6.92 6.39
N TYR A 54 12.56 -6.37 5.19
CA TYR A 54 13.03 -7.07 3.99
C TYR A 54 14.51 -7.46 4.10
N THR A 55 15.34 -6.59 4.68
CA THR A 55 16.80 -6.69 4.76
C THR A 55 17.42 -7.02 3.39
N GLU A 56 17.92 -6.04 2.68
CA GLU A 56 18.51 -6.24 1.35
C GLU A 56 19.59 -7.33 1.37
N PRO A 57 19.65 -8.18 0.32
CA PRO A 57 20.76 -9.13 0.17
C PRO A 57 22.08 -8.38 0.13
N LEU A 58 23.10 -8.90 0.80
CA LEU A 58 24.47 -8.41 0.63
C LEU A 58 24.93 -8.63 -0.82
N ASP A 59 25.90 -7.86 -1.31
CA ASP A 59 26.43 -7.86 -2.69
C ASP A 59 26.81 -9.24 -3.27
N ASN A 60 26.86 -10.29 -2.45
CA ASN A 60 27.17 -11.66 -2.85
C ASN A 60 25.92 -12.53 -3.13
N GLY A 61 24.73 -11.93 -3.17
CA GLY A 61 23.46 -12.63 -3.51
C GLY A 61 22.96 -13.60 -2.45
N MET A 62 23.55 -13.63 -1.26
CA MET A 62 23.07 -14.43 -0.15
C MET A 62 22.08 -13.61 0.69
N PRO A 63 20.95 -14.20 1.12
CA PRO A 63 20.03 -13.52 2.03
C PRO A 63 20.66 -13.43 3.41
N TYR A 64 21.34 -12.35 3.68
CA TYR A 64 21.94 -12.11 5.01
C TYR A 64 21.19 -11.01 5.72
N GLY A 65 20.68 -11.35 6.83
CA GLY A 65 20.09 -10.49 7.80
C GLY A 65 18.95 -11.21 8.51
N ASN A 66 18.64 -10.78 9.69
CA ASN A 66 17.47 -11.24 10.41
C ASN A 66 16.23 -10.66 9.73
N HIS A 67 15.78 -11.29 8.65
CA HIS A 67 14.47 -11.01 8.10
C HIS A 67 13.43 -11.31 9.17
N ASN A 68 12.56 -10.39 9.42
CA ASN A 68 11.56 -10.55 10.46
C ASN A 68 10.28 -9.75 10.13
N ILE A 69 9.23 -10.05 10.87
CA ILE A 69 8.11 -9.15 11.06
C ILE A 69 8.26 -8.55 12.46
N SER A 70 8.32 -7.22 12.52
CA SER A 70 8.31 -6.48 13.79
C SER A 70 6.88 -6.13 14.20
N LYS A 71 6.68 -5.97 15.51
CA LYS A 71 5.45 -5.44 16.10
C LYS A 71 5.72 -4.08 16.74
N ALA A 72 4.89 -3.07 16.44
CA ALA A 72 5.05 -1.71 16.94
C ALA A 72 3.71 -1.11 17.40
N ASP A 73 3.77 -0.03 18.15
CA ASP A 73 2.61 0.81 18.45
C ASP A 73 2.29 1.77 17.28
N LEU A 74 1.20 2.53 17.38
CA LEU A 74 0.76 3.47 16.34
C LEU A 74 1.65 4.72 16.20
N LYS A 75 2.67 4.86 17.02
CA LYS A 75 3.71 5.89 16.89
C LYS A 75 5.02 5.33 16.33
N GLY A 76 5.01 4.06 15.93
CA GLY A 76 6.18 3.36 15.40
C GLY A 76 7.18 2.93 16.47
N ASN A 77 6.87 3.04 17.76
CA ASN A 77 7.74 2.50 18.81
C ASN A 77 7.68 0.98 18.80
N ILE A 78 8.83 0.34 18.76
CA ILE A 78 8.94 -1.11 18.69
C ILE A 78 8.42 -1.75 20.00
N ILE A 79 7.42 -2.61 19.89
CA ILE A 79 6.94 -3.48 20.99
C ILE A 79 7.79 -4.76 21.00
N LYS A 80 8.02 -5.37 19.82
CA LYS A 80 8.89 -6.52 19.66
C LYS A 80 9.49 -6.52 18.25
N TYR A 81 10.81 -6.39 18.15
CA TYR A 81 11.51 -6.32 16.88
C TYR A 81 11.46 -7.65 16.13
N ASP A 82 12.01 -8.70 16.68
CA ASP A 82 11.99 -10.07 16.13
C ASP A 82 10.72 -10.80 16.60
N TRP A 83 9.54 -10.35 16.11
CA TRP A 83 8.28 -10.99 16.50
C TRP A 83 8.03 -12.29 15.74
N ILE A 84 8.24 -12.28 14.41
CA ILE A 84 8.24 -13.49 13.58
C ILE A 84 9.57 -13.52 12.83
N THR A 85 10.38 -14.57 13.05
CA THR A 85 11.75 -14.66 12.53
C THR A 85 11.95 -15.75 11.47
N ASN A 86 11.03 -16.70 11.34
CA ASN A 86 11.14 -17.80 10.36
C ASN A 86 10.52 -17.42 9.01
N VAL A 87 10.92 -16.24 8.48
CA VAL A 87 10.51 -15.68 7.20
C VAL A 87 11.74 -15.38 6.36
N THR A 88 11.60 -15.45 5.04
CA THR A 88 12.71 -15.21 4.09
C THR A 88 12.36 -14.05 3.17
N THR A 89 13.08 -12.93 3.28
CA THR A 89 12.82 -11.72 2.47
C THR A 89 11.32 -11.35 2.42
N PRO A 90 10.70 -11.05 3.59
CA PRO A 90 9.28 -10.72 3.63
C PRO A 90 9.04 -9.38 2.93
N THR A 91 8.04 -9.34 2.06
CA THR A 91 7.59 -8.16 1.33
C THR A 91 6.19 -7.76 1.79
N GLY A 92 5.20 -7.77 0.93
CA GLY A 92 3.83 -7.40 1.25
C GLY A 92 3.21 -8.23 2.36
N ILE A 93 2.43 -7.57 3.22
CA ILE A 93 1.70 -8.22 4.31
C ILE A 93 0.27 -7.70 4.37
N CYS A 94 -0.69 -8.58 4.67
CA CYS A 94 -2.06 -8.18 4.92
C CYS A 94 -2.69 -8.97 6.06
N ILE A 95 -3.75 -8.41 6.65
CA ILE A 95 -4.55 -9.08 7.69
C ILE A 95 -5.94 -9.36 7.14
N ASN A 96 -6.41 -10.60 7.35
CA ASN A 96 -7.80 -10.94 7.22
C ASN A 96 -8.25 -11.76 8.44
N ASN A 97 -9.26 -11.27 9.15
CA ASN A 97 -9.68 -11.83 10.44
C ASN A 97 -8.51 -11.89 11.45
N ASP A 98 -8.30 -13.04 12.10
CA ASP A 98 -7.16 -13.28 13.02
C ASP A 98 -5.96 -13.94 12.33
N LYS A 99 -5.75 -13.65 11.04
CA LYS A 99 -4.64 -14.17 10.26
C LYS A 99 -3.81 -13.04 9.66
N LEU A 100 -2.50 -13.13 9.79
CA LEU A 100 -1.53 -12.32 9.08
C LEU A 100 -0.98 -13.16 7.92
N PHE A 101 -1.11 -12.64 6.71
CA PHE A 101 -0.52 -13.23 5.52
C PHE A 101 0.75 -12.46 5.18
N ILE A 102 1.83 -13.20 4.92
CA ILE A 102 3.16 -12.64 4.67
C ILE A 102 3.66 -13.22 3.35
N VAL A 103 3.92 -12.38 2.38
CA VAL A 103 4.65 -12.79 1.20
C VAL A 103 6.11 -12.99 1.57
N GLU A 104 6.67 -14.10 1.17
CA GLU A 104 8.09 -14.37 1.28
C GLU A 104 8.65 -14.89 -0.06
N ARG A 105 9.97 -15.04 -0.15
CA ARG A 105 10.66 -15.44 -1.39
C ARG A 105 10.04 -16.65 -2.09
N PHE A 106 9.49 -17.60 -1.37
CA PHE A 106 9.02 -18.89 -1.91
C PHE A 106 7.50 -19.07 -1.83
N GLY A 107 6.76 -18.05 -1.44
CA GLY A 107 5.32 -18.13 -1.35
C GLY A 107 4.70 -17.24 -0.28
N VAL A 108 3.69 -17.78 0.39
CA VAL A 108 2.93 -17.06 1.42
C VAL A 108 2.93 -17.86 2.72
N ILE A 109 3.23 -17.17 3.82
CA ILE A 109 3.02 -17.68 5.18
C ILE A 109 1.67 -17.16 5.67
N GLU A 110 0.86 -18.06 6.22
CA GLU A 110 -0.32 -17.75 7.01
C GLU A 110 0.03 -17.90 8.49
N TYR A 111 -0.05 -16.80 9.23
CA TYR A 111 0.25 -16.76 10.65
C TYR A 111 -1.02 -16.51 11.47
N ASP A 112 -1.31 -17.40 12.41
CA ASP A 112 -2.43 -17.29 13.34
C ASP A 112 -2.09 -16.27 14.43
N LEU A 113 -2.74 -15.11 14.39
CA LEU A 113 -2.51 -14.01 15.33
C LEU A 113 -3.03 -14.30 16.74
N LYS A 114 -3.98 -15.23 16.89
CA LYS A 114 -4.54 -15.61 18.19
C LYS A 114 -3.63 -16.58 18.93
N ASN A 115 -3.08 -17.56 18.21
CA ASN A 115 -2.23 -18.59 18.77
C ASN A 115 -0.73 -18.31 18.60
N GLU A 116 -0.38 -17.18 17.96
CA GLU A 116 0.98 -16.72 17.67
C GLU A 116 1.87 -17.80 17.04
N LYS A 117 1.37 -18.45 15.99
CA LYS A 117 2.08 -19.51 15.27
C LYS A 117 1.79 -19.52 13.78
N ILE A 118 2.71 -20.03 12.98
CA ILE A 118 2.47 -20.34 11.58
C ILE A 118 1.38 -21.41 11.51
N SER A 119 0.27 -21.10 10.83
CA SER A 119 -0.84 -22.02 10.59
C SER A 119 -0.72 -22.74 9.25
N ASN A 120 -0.14 -22.06 8.23
CA ASN A 120 0.05 -22.65 6.92
C ASN A 120 1.22 -22.01 6.15
N LYS A 121 1.72 -22.71 5.13
CA LYS A 121 2.69 -22.20 4.16
C LYS A 121 2.24 -22.65 2.76
N TYR A 122 2.07 -21.67 1.87
CA TYR A 122 1.67 -21.88 0.48
C TYR A 122 2.89 -21.67 -0.41
N LEU A 123 3.43 -22.74 -0.97
CA LEU A 123 4.59 -22.68 -1.86
C LEU A 123 4.16 -22.24 -3.26
N ILE A 124 4.71 -21.13 -3.73
CA ILE A 124 4.58 -20.65 -5.10
C ILE A 124 5.88 -21.00 -5.86
N LYS A 125 5.80 -21.99 -6.74
CA LYS A 125 6.96 -22.48 -7.51
C LYS A 125 7.31 -21.51 -8.64
N THR A 126 7.97 -20.43 -8.31
CA THR A 126 8.47 -19.44 -9.26
C THR A 126 9.88 -19.00 -8.86
N SER A 127 10.69 -18.59 -9.85
CA SER A 127 11.96 -17.90 -9.60
C SER A 127 11.79 -16.36 -9.57
N ARG A 128 10.56 -15.90 -9.78
CA ARG A 128 10.22 -14.47 -9.87
C ARG A 128 10.06 -13.83 -8.51
N PHE A 129 10.02 -12.51 -8.50
CA PHE A 129 9.93 -11.71 -7.29
C PHE A 129 8.46 -11.52 -6.87
N LEU A 130 8.01 -12.35 -5.91
CA LEU A 130 6.71 -12.18 -5.25
C LEU A 130 6.76 -10.89 -4.43
N ASN A 131 5.72 -10.05 -4.54
CA ASN A 131 5.79 -8.73 -3.93
C ASN A 131 4.63 -8.45 -2.96
N ASP A 132 3.43 -8.14 -3.45
CA ASP A 132 2.33 -7.70 -2.61
C ASP A 132 1.20 -8.71 -2.53
N ILE A 133 0.30 -8.54 -1.56
CA ILE A 133 -0.72 -9.51 -1.19
C ILE A 133 -2.02 -8.82 -0.76
N THR A 134 -3.13 -9.38 -1.19
CA THR A 134 -4.46 -9.00 -0.71
C THR A 134 -5.36 -10.23 -0.59
N VAL A 135 -6.40 -10.13 0.25
CA VAL A 135 -7.34 -11.23 0.49
C VAL A 135 -8.76 -10.74 0.23
N ASP A 136 -9.55 -11.52 -0.52
CA ASP A 136 -10.95 -11.20 -0.76
C ASP A 136 -11.87 -11.69 0.38
N PRO A 137 -13.16 -11.30 0.40
CA PRO A 137 -14.09 -11.74 1.43
C PRO A 137 -14.35 -13.25 1.48
N ASP A 138 -14.03 -13.97 0.41
CA ASP A 138 -14.16 -15.43 0.31
C ASP A 138 -12.87 -16.17 0.72
N ASP A 139 -11.94 -15.46 1.41
CA ASP A 139 -10.63 -15.96 1.85
C ASP A 139 -9.69 -16.39 0.70
N ASN A 140 -9.94 -15.93 -0.54
CA ASN A 140 -8.97 -16.12 -1.61
C ASN A 140 -7.85 -15.09 -1.49
N ILE A 141 -6.62 -15.57 -1.55
CA ILE A 141 -5.41 -14.77 -1.47
C ILE A 141 -4.90 -14.47 -2.87
N TYR A 142 -4.59 -13.23 -3.18
CA TYR A 142 -3.95 -12.83 -4.44
C TYR A 142 -2.54 -12.31 -4.15
N VAL A 143 -1.59 -12.69 -5.01
CA VAL A 143 -0.16 -12.34 -4.85
C VAL A 143 0.37 -11.79 -6.17
N SER A 144 0.93 -10.60 -6.14
CA SER A 144 1.58 -9.98 -7.29
C SER A 144 3.02 -10.46 -7.50
N VAL A 145 3.50 -10.30 -8.73
CA VAL A 145 4.87 -10.64 -9.13
C VAL A 145 5.47 -9.43 -9.86
N SER A 146 6.37 -8.69 -9.21
CA SER A 146 6.85 -7.40 -9.71
C SER A 146 7.89 -7.48 -10.84
N ASP A 147 8.30 -8.66 -11.25
CA ASP A 147 9.17 -8.90 -12.40
C ASP A 147 8.52 -9.82 -13.45
N SER A 148 7.18 -9.86 -13.49
CA SER A 148 6.42 -10.72 -14.42
C SER A 148 5.01 -10.18 -14.67
N ASP A 149 4.36 -10.76 -15.65
CA ASP A 149 2.99 -10.51 -16.10
C ASP A 149 1.93 -11.40 -15.42
N VAL A 150 2.23 -11.93 -14.23
CA VAL A 150 1.41 -12.92 -13.52
C VAL A 150 0.93 -12.41 -12.18
N ILE A 151 -0.32 -12.75 -11.84
CA ILE A 151 -0.84 -12.71 -10.47
C ILE A 151 -1.24 -14.13 -10.08
N TYR A 152 -0.77 -14.59 -8.93
CA TYR A 152 -1.16 -15.87 -8.35
C TYR A 152 -2.41 -15.73 -7.49
N LYS A 153 -3.18 -16.81 -7.41
CA LYS A 153 -4.30 -16.97 -6.48
C LYS A 153 -4.10 -18.23 -5.63
N ILE A 154 -4.41 -18.11 -4.36
CA ILE A 154 -4.49 -19.24 -3.44
C ILE A 154 -5.94 -19.34 -2.96
N SER A 155 -6.58 -20.46 -3.26
CA SER A 155 -7.97 -20.72 -2.89
C SER A 155 -8.09 -22.13 -2.34
N ASN A 156 -8.71 -22.29 -1.16
CA ASN A 156 -8.82 -23.59 -0.50
C ASN A 156 -7.48 -24.35 -0.39
N GLY A 157 -6.39 -23.62 -0.14
CA GLY A 157 -5.05 -24.17 -0.01
C GLY A 157 -4.36 -24.51 -1.34
N ARG A 158 -5.03 -24.31 -2.49
CA ARG A 158 -4.47 -24.56 -3.81
C ARG A 158 -3.93 -23.27 -4.42
N VAL A 159 -2.68 -23.33 -4.88
CA VAL A 159 -1.99 -22.25 -5.60
C VAL A 159 -2.20 -22.43 -7.11
N GLU A 160 -2.55 -21.34 -7.80
CA GLU A 160 -2.68 -21.32 -9.27
C GLU A 160 -2.23 -19.97 -9.84
N GLU A 161 -1.77 -19.94 -11.10
CA GLU A 161 -1.68 -18.71 -11.86
C GLU A 161 -3.11 -18.24 -12.16
N TRP A 162 -3.54 -17.17 -11.49
CA TRP A 162 -4.90 -16.68 -11.63
C TRP A 162 -5.12 -15.94 -12.94
N ILE A 163 -4.14 -15.12 -13.33
CA ILE A 163 -4.12 -14.39 -14.59
C ILE A 163 -2.68 -14.20 -15.05
N ARG A 164 -2.47 -14.30 -16.38
CA ARG A 164 -1.24 -13.93 -17.06
C ARG A 164 -1.60 -13.04 -18.22
N ASP A 165 -1.12 -11.79 -18.23
CA ASP A 165 -1.38 -10.80 -19.27
C ASP A 165 -0.27 -9.75 -19.30
N ILE A 166 0.27 -9.48 -20.48
CA ILE A 166 1.35 -8.49 -20.65
C ILE A 166 0.93 -7.06 -20.22
N SER A 167 -0.35 -6.76 -20.20
CA SER A 167 -0.83 -5.45 -19.77
C SER A 167 -0.77 -5.24 -18.25
N ILE A 168 -0.44 -6.28 -17.48
CA ILE A 168 -0.17 -6.20 -16.03
C ILE A 168 1.27 -6.57 -15.70
N ASP A 169 2.17 -6.52 -16.68
CA ASP A 169 3.59 -6.81 -16.44
C ASP A 169 4.18 -5.86 -15.39
N GLN A 170 5.00 -6.40 -14.53
CA GLN A 170 5.60 -5.70 -13.40
C GLN A 170 4.57 -5.09 -12.42
N THR A 171 3.49 -5.81 -12.14
CA THR A 171 2.56 -5.43 -11.08
C THR A 171 3.23 -5.53 -9.72
N ASN A 172 3.20 -4.40 -8.96
CA ASN A 172 3.66 -4.33 -7.57
C ASN A 172 2.44 -4.35 -6.63
N GLY A 173 1.99 -3.20 -6.14
CA GLY A 173 0.86 -3.09 -5.22
C GLY A 173 -0.45 -3.67 -5.76
N ILE A 174 -1.18 -4.38 -4.92
CA ILE A 174 -2.51 -4.93 -5.23
C ILE A 174 -3.49 -4.73 -4.09
N LEU A 175 -4.75 -4.48 -4.43
CA LEU A 175 -5.82 -4.26 -3.46
C LEU A 175 -7.16 -4.82 -3.96
N ILE A 176 -7.82 -5.63 -3.15
CA ILE A 176 -9.23 -6.01 -3.39
C ILE A 176 -10.15 -4.84 -3.05
N ASP A 177 -11.02 -4.48 -4.00
CA ASP A 177 -12.12 -3.54 -3.79
C ASP A 177 -13.40 -4.07 -4.46
N ASN A 178 -14.28 -4.66 -3.66
CA ASN A 178 -15.47 -5.39 -4.13
C ASN A 178 -15.08 -6.49 -5.14
N ASN A 179 -15.70 -6.53 -6.33
CA ASN A 179 -15.39 -7.49 -7.39
C ASN A 179 -14.23 -7.04 -8.28
N LYS A 180 -13.29 -6.23 -7.77
CA LYS A 180 -12.15 -5.72 -8.53
C LYS A 180 -10.86 -5.95 -7.78
N LEU A 181 -9.84 -6.39 -8.49
CA LEU A 181 -8.46 -6.33 -8.05
C LEU A 181 -7.83 -5.07 -8.65
N ILE A 182 -7.51 -4.09 -7.80
CA ILE A 182 -6.81 -2.87 -8.18
C ILE A 182 -5.32 -3.20 -8.20
N VAL A 183 -4.62 -2.78 -9.24
CA VAL A 183 -3.21 -3.15 -9.48
C VAL A 183 -2.38 -1.93 -9.88
N ALA A 184 -1.22 -1.77 -9.27
CA ALA A 184 -0.22 -0.78 -9.63
C ALA A 184 0.79 -1.40 -10.61
N VAL A 185 0.73 -1.02 -11.88
CA VAL A 185 1.49 -1.63 -12.98
C VAL A 185 2.67 -0.75 -13.34
N ASN A 186 3.89 -1.29 -13.20
CA ASN A 186 5.12 -0.53 -13.42
C ASN A 186 5.56 -0.48 -14.88
N SER A 187 5.21 -1.46 -15.70
CA SER A 187 5.61 -1.47 -17.12
C SER A 187 5.02 -0.32 -17.94
N ASP A 188 3.85 0.20 -17.56
CA ASP A 188 3.21 1.35 -18.24
C ASP A 188 2.78 2.47 -17.29
N HIS A 189 3.11 2.37 -16.01
CA HIS A 189 2.86 3.35 -14.93
C HIS A 189 1.37 3.71 -14.74
N PHE A 190 0.48 2.73 -14.96
CA PHE A 190 -0.94 2.91 -14.71
C PHE A 190 -1.41 2.22 -13.43
N LEU A 191 -2.29 2.88 -12.70
CA LEU A 191 -3.24 2.21 -11.84
C LEU A 191 -4.32 1.60 -12.73
N LYS A 192 -4.58 0.30 -12.56
CA LYS A 192 -5.60 -0.45 -13.30
C LYS A 192 -6.51 -1.21 -12.35
N TYR A 193 -7.60 -1.74 -12.87
CA TYR A 193 -8.34 -2.79 -12.19
C TYR A 193 -8.56 -3.99 -13.09
N ILE A 194 -8.68 -5.15 -12.46
CA ILE A 194 -9.05 -6.41 -13.08
C ILE A 194 -10.39 -6.83 -12.48
N ASP A 195 -11.42 -7.02 -13.28
CA ASP A 195 -12.67 -7.60 -12.81
C ASP A 195 -12.44 -9.06 -12.43
N ILE A 196 -12.77 -9.44 -11.19
CA ILE A 196 -12.44 -10.77 -10.65
C ILE A 196 -13.19 -11.88 -11.39
N THR A 197 -14.41 -11.59 -11.85
CA THR A 197 -15.26 -12.58 -12.53
C THR A 197 -14.90 -12.71 -14.00
N THR A 198 -14.78 -11.60 -14.71
CA THR A 198 -14.61 -11.60 -16.17
C THR A 198 -13.15 -11.57 -16.62
N LYS A 199 -12.21 -11.22 -15.74
CA LYS A 199 -10.80 -10.96 -16.03
C LYS A 199 -10.55 -9.75 -16.92
N GLU A 200 -11.57 -8.91 -17.17
CA GLU A 200 -11.41 -7.69 -17.94
C GLU A 200 -10.48 -6.73 -17.21
N ILE A 201 -9.47 -6.21 -17.93
CA ILE A 201 -8.48 -5.26 -17.41
C ILE A 201 -8.80 -3.85 -17.92
N LYS A 202 -8.89 -2.87 -17.02
CA LYS A 202 -9.15 -1.46 -17.39
C LYS A 202 -8.19 -0.51 -16.69
N LYS A 203 -7.77 0.53 -17.40
CA LYS A 203 -6.97 1.63 -16.86
C LYS A 203 -7.84 2.56 -16.04
N ILE A 204 -7.32 3.00 -14.87
CA ILE A 204 -7.93 4.02 -14.02
C ILE A 204 -7.21 5.34 -14.24
N ALA A 205 -5.88 5.39 -14.01
CA ALA A 205 -5.09 6.61 -14.09
C ALA A 205 -3.64 6.34 -14.46
N TYR A 206 -3.04 7.23 -15.23
CA TYR A 206 -1.59 7.29 -15.43
C TYR A 206 -0.95 8.06 -14.27
N LEU A 207 0.05 7.48 -13.63
CA LEU A 207 0.67 8.04 -12.42
C LEU A 207 2.07 8.62 -12.66
N GLY A 208 2.52 8.61 -13.92
CA GLY A 208 3.86 9.08 -14.28
C GLY A 208 4.95 8.03 -14.04
N PRO A 209 6.17 8.33 -14.53
CA PRO A 209 7.29 7.40 -14.42
C PRO A 209 7.74 7.25 -12.97
N GLY A 210 8.20 6.05 -12.62
CA GLY A 210 8.64 5.66 -11.30
C GLY A 210 8.11 4.27 -10.93
N ILE A 211 8.48 3.78 -9.77
CA ILE A 211 8.02 2.49 -9.27
C ILE A 211 6.77 2.73 -8.43
N LEU A 212 5.61 2.38 -8.97
CA LEU A 212 4.36 2.31 -8.21
C LEU A 212 4.47 1.17 -7.20
N ASP A 213 4.03 1.42 -5.96
CA ASP A 213 4.21 0.49 -4.86
C ASP A 213 2.85 0.20 -4.17
N GLY A 214 2.63 0.58 -2.94
CA GLY A 214 1.43 0.26 -2.18
C GLY A 214 0.15 0.94 -2.68
N ILE A 215 -1.00 0.30 -2.42
CA ILE A 215 -2.34 0.81 -2.70
C ILE A 215 -3.22 0.66 -1.47
N LYS A 216 -3.89 1.74 -1.02
CA LYS A 216 -4.89 1.66 0.05
C LYS A 216 -6.16 2.44 -0.33
N LYS A 217 -7.31 1.97 0.17
CA LYS A 217 -8.60 2.61 -0.06
C LYS A 217 -8.78 3.88 0.79
N CYS A 218 -9.22 4.99 0.17
CA CYS A 218 -9.50 6.25 0.83
C CYS A 218 -10.87 6.82 0.43
N GLY A 219 -11.92 6.43 1.12
CA GLY A 219 -13.31 6.70 0.68
C GLY A 219 -13.63 5.93 -0.59
N ASP A 220 -14.00 6.65 -1.66
CA ASP A 220 -14.21 6.06 -2.99
C ASP A 220 -12.93 6.06 -3.84
N ASP A 221 -11.90 6.80 -3.42
CA ASP A 221 -10.63 6.97 -4.09
C ASP A 221 -9.57 5.97 -3.59
N TYR A 222 -8.40 6.00 -4.22
CA TYR A 222 -7.24 5.19 -3.84
C TYR A 222 -6.05 6.07 -3.49
N LEU A 223 -5.33 5.72 -2.43
CA LEU A 223 -3.98 6.21 -2.18
C LEU A 223 -3.01 5.26 -2.86
N VAL A 224 -2.04 5.82 -3.60
CA VAL A 224 -1.02 5.04 -4.31
C VAL A 224 0.34 5.66 -4.07
N SER A 225 1.28 4.86 -3.56
CA SER A 225 2.66 5.29 -3.37
C SER A 225 3.51 5.09 -4.62
N HIS A 226 4.52 5.94 -4.74
CA HIS A 226 5.70 5.73 -5.58
C HIS A 226 6.91 5.54 -4.68
N TYR A 227 7.66 4.49 -4.94
CA TYR A 227 8.86 4.15 -4.18
C TYR A 227 9.85 5.32 -4.07
N GLU A 228 9.94 6.18 -5.08
CA GLU A 228 10.82 7.35 -5.07
C GLU A 228 10.40 8.45 -4.07
N GLY A 229 9.24 8.33 -3.43
CA GLY A 229 8.83 9.24 -2.36
C GLY A 229 7.62 10.11 -2.68
N ASN A 230 6.72 9.70 -3.59
CA ASN A 230 5.43 10.35 -3.79
C ASN A 230 4.29 9.51 -3.22
N LEU A 231 3.23 10.18 -2.78
CA LEU A 231 1.93 9.58 -2.49
C LEU A 231 0.84 10.36 -3.20
N ASN A 232 0.03 9.66 -3.97
CA ASN A 232 -1.05 10.24 -4.77
C ASN A 232 -2.42 9.76 -4.28
N LEU A 233 -3.39 10.67 -4.30
CA LEU A 233 -4.81 10.35 -4.23
C LEU A 233 -5.35 10.23 -5.66
N VAL A 234 -5.92 9.08 -5.99
CA VAL A 234 -6.41 8.75 -7.33
C VAL A 234 -7.90 8.49 -7.28
N SER A 235 -8.69 9.32 -7.96
CA SER A 235 -10.14 9.12 -8.05
C SER A 235 -10.51 8.05 -9.07
N LEU A 236 -11.71 7.48 -8.92
CA LEU A 236 -12.29 6.55 -9.91
C LEU A 236 -12.44 7.16 -11.31
N SER A 237 -12.51 8.51 -11.41
CA SER A 237 -12.54 9.23 -12.70
C SER A 237 -11.15 9.43 -13.32
N GLY A 238 -10.10 8.93 -12.69
CA GLY A 238 -8.71 9.05 -13.17
C GLY A 238 -8.01 10.35 -12.79
N ARG A 239 -8.61 11.22 -11.95
CA ARG A 239 -7.92 12.41 -11.44
C ARG A 239 -6.87 12.00 -10.41
N VAL A 240 -5.64 12.52 -10.60
CA VAL A 240 -4.50 12.30 -9.70
C VAL A 240 -4.20 13.59 -8.94
N THR A 241 -4.06 13.50 -7.63
CA THR A 241 -3.67 14.61 -6.74
C THR A 241 -2.50 14.17 -5.89
N GLU A 242 -1.34 14.83 -6.04
CA GLU A 242 -0.18 14.57 -5.19
C GLU A 242 -0.46 15.09 -3.76
N LEU A 243 -0.36 14.21 -2.76
CA LEU A 243 -0.55 14.54 -1.34
C LEU A 243 0.78 14.69 -0.60
N LEU A 244 1.81 13.97 -1.03
CA LEU A 244 3.12 13.98 -0.40
C LEU A 244 4.19 13.83 -1.47
N ASN A 245 5.27 14.61 -1.32
CA ASN A 245 6.48 14.49 -2.12
C ASN A 245 7.70 14.60 -1.21
N THR A 246 8.48 13.54 -1.15
CA THR A 246 9.69 13.43 -0.31
C THR A 246 10.94 13.14 -1.12
N ARG A 247 10.86 13.21 -2.44
CA ARG A 247 11.97 12.88 -3.38
C ARG A 247 13.23 13.70 -3.09
N ASP A 248 13.09 15.01 -2.92
CA ASP A 248 14.23 15.90 -2.64
C ASP A 248 14.93 15.57 -1.32
N ARG A 249 14.20 14.98 -0.37
CA ARG A 249 14.72 14.51 0.92
C ARG A 249 15.27 13.09 0.86
N LYS A 250 15.15 12.42 -0.30
CA LYS A 250 15.55 11.02 -0.50
C LYS A 250 14.89 10.05 0.50
N ILE A 251 13.64 10.33 0.86
CA ILE A 251 12.82 9.46 1.71
C ILE A 251 11.90 8.69 0.77
N ASN A 252 12.13 7.41 0.63
CA ASN A 252 11.28 6.55 -0.18
C ASN A 252 9.99 6.18 0.56
N ILE A 253 8.95 5.81 -0.20
CA ILE A 253 7.67 5.36 0.32
C ILE A 253 7.39 4.00 -0.31
N ALA A 254 7.44 2.93 0.49
CA ALA A 254 7.10 1.58 0.06
C ALA A 254 5.62 1.28 0.32
N ASP A 255 5.22 0.02 0.60
CA ASP A 255 3.82 -0.30 0.89
C ASP A 255 3.42 0.21 2.28
N PHE A 256 2.43 1.07 2.31
CA PHE A 256 2.01 1.86 3.47
C PHE A 256 0.67 1.41 4.05
N GLU A 257 0.33 1.89 5.25
CA GLU A 257 -0.98 1.68 5.85
C GLU A 257 -1.76 2.99 5.98
N PHE A 258 -3.07 2.91 5.74
CA PHE A 258 -4.00 4.02 5.97
C PHE A 258 -5.14 3.63 6.92
N ILE A 259 -5.01 4.02 8.18
CA ILE A 259 -6.01 3.77 9.23
C ILE A 259 -7.14 4.81 9.10
N LYS A 260 -8.14 4.48 8.30
CA LYS A 260 -9.21 5.39 7.86
C LYS A 260 -9.95 6.08 9.01
N ASN A 261 -10.32 5.36 10.06
CA ASN A 261 -11.06 5.90 11.21
C ASN A 261 -10.23 6.84 12.09
N LYS A 262 -8.91 6.77 11.99
CA LYS A 262 -7.96 7.66 12.69
C LYS A 262 -7.42 8.76 11.76
N GLY A 263 -7.65 8.65 10.44
CA GLY A 263 -7.03 9.51 9.43
C GLY A 263 -5.50 9.44 9.50
N LEU A 264 -4.95 8.31 9.97
CA LEU A 264 -3.52 8.11 10.16
C LEU A 264 -2.94 7.31 9.00
N LEU A 265 -1.97 7.90 8.33
CA LEU A 265 -1.17 7.26 7.30
C LEU A 265 0.21 6.94 7.88
N ILE A 266 0.69 5.72 7.66
CA ILE A 266 2.01 5.27 8.13
C ILE A 266 2.77 4.73 6.93
N THR A 267 3.92 5.35 6.63
CA THR A 267 4.76 4.97 5.49
C THR A 267 6.09 4.38 5.96
N PRO A 268 6.45 3.18 5.51
CA PRO A 268 7.79 2.68 5.68
C PRO A 268 8.73 3.34 4.66
N ALA A 269 9.94 3.68 5.11
CA ALA A 269 11.00 4.19 4.28
C ALA A 269 12.17 3.19 4.31
N LEU A 270 12.13 2.27 3.37
CA LEU A 270 13.01 1.10 3.27
C LEU A 270 14.49 1.49 3.35
N LYS A 271 14.91 2.48 2.54
CA LYS A 271 16.31 2.95 2.51
C LYS A 271 16.72 3.77 3.74
N ASN A 272 15.77 4.30 4.47
CA ASN A 272 16.01 5.14 5.65
C ASN A 272 15.89 4.36 6.96
N ASN A 273 15.46 3.09 6.91
CA ASN A 273 15.25 2.25 8.10
C ASN A 273 14.26 2.86 9.12
N LYS A 274 13.28 3.63 8.63
CA LYS A 274 12.34 4.41 9.44
C LYS A 274 10.90 4.17 9.05
N LEU A 275 10.00 4.51 9.98
CA LEU A 275 8.59 4.75 9.70
C LEU A 275 8.27 6.24 9.87
N TYR A 276 7.31 6.73 9.09
CA TYR A 276 6.77 8.07 9.17
C TYR A 276 5.26 8.01 9.36
N GLY A 277 4.73 8.79 10.30
CA GLY A 277 3.30 8.94 10.52
C GLY A 277 2.79 10.30 10.08
N TYR A 278 1.67 10.32 9.37
CA TYR A 278 1.03 11.52 8.86
C TYR A 278 -0.45 11.56 9.20
N GLN A 279 -0.96 12.75 9.52
CA GLN A 279 -2.39 13.00 9.62
C GLN A 279 -2.95 13.36 8.24
N TYR A 280 -3.89 12.57 7.75
CA TYR A 280 -4.69 12.91 6.57
C TYR A 280 -5.83 13.83 6.97
N LYS A 281 -5.92 14.99 6.32
CA LYS A 281 -7.05 15.92 6.42
C LYS A 281 -7.81 15.90 5.10
N LYS A 282 -9.09 15.54 5.19
CA LYS A 282 -10.00 15.68 4.05
C LYS A 282 -10.11 17.15 3.63
N PRO A 283 -10.39 17.39 2.33
CA PRO A 283 -10.76 18.73 1.84
C PRO A 283 -11.97 19.30 2.56
#